data_68b8baf54debeecd2a67a20dedb54f5a
#
_entry.id   68b8baf54debeecd2a67a20dedb54f5a
#
_cell.length_a   1.000
_cell.length_b   1.000
_cell.length_c   1.000
_cell.angle_alpha   90.00
_cell.angle_beta   90.00
_cell.angle_gamma   90.00
#
_symmetry.space_group_name_H-M   'P 1'
#
loop_
_entity.id
_entity.type
_entity.pdbx_description
1 polymer ?
#
loop_
_entity_poly.entity_id
_entity_poly.type
_entity_poly.pdbx_seq_one_letter_code
_entity_poly.pdbx_strand_id
1 'polypeptide(L)'
;MKGHWAEKTLNQAYSDGILKGSGSKTMSPNSSVTTAQAVTMLCRVLHVTGQGDTSSLQIPQGAWYTQDAAKAVYAGLLDNRDAGQLDQSISRKDAFILFDKAFQIAEAQPDLTVLDQFPDATSLTGQSQRAAAALVEAGIVSGSDGKLQIDRPLTRAEFATILYRLADQYISAAAFTGHTGAGSVLSGDADLSGVQMGTIWFDQSASNIRLTDVTAKQVTVRSDQLTSLAISGTGEISRLVLAAR
;
A
#
# COMPACT_ATOMS: atom_id res chain seq x y z
N MET A 1 -5.89 -16.54 17.40
CA MET A 1 -4.57 -16.20 16.78
C MET A 1 -3.38 -16.38 17.72
N LYS A 2 -3.59 -16.70 19.00
CA LYS A 2 -2.51 -16.81 19.98
C LYS A 2 -1.42 -17.77 19.49
N GLY A 3 -0.18 -17.24 19.43
CA GLY A 3 0.98 -18.01 18.93
C GLY A 3 1.21 -18.02 17.42
N HIS A 4 0.40 -17.32 16.62
CA HIS A 4 0.65 -17.18 15.18
C HIS A 4 1.79 -16.15 14.95
N TRP A 5 2.71 -16.44 14.01
CA TRP A 5 3.86 -15.57 13.73
C TRP A 5 3.48 -14.11 13.41
N ALA A 6 2.33 -13.87 12.77
CA ALA A 6 1.81 -12.54 12.44
C ALA A 6 0.81 -12.00 13.47
N GLU A 7 0.71 -12.57 14.67
CA GLU A 7 -0.30 -12.19 15.68
C GLU A 7 -0.26 -10.69 15.98
N LYS A 8 0.92 -10.13 16.22
CA LYS A 8 1.09 -8.70 16.53
C LYS A 8 0.58 -7.83 15.38
N THR A 9 1.03 -8.09 14.16
CA THR A 9 0.66 -7.33 12.96
C THR A 9 -0.84 -7.40 12.68
N LEU A 10 -1.44 -8.58 12.77
CA LEU A 10 -2.87 -8.75 12.53
C LEU A 10 -3.72 -8.06 13.59
N ASN A 11 -3.31 -8.08 14.87
CA ASN A 11 -4.00 -7.35 15.92
C ASN A 11 -3.90 -5.84 15.70
N GLN A 12 -2.74 -5.34 15.28
CA GLN A 12 -2.55 -3.94 14.94
C GLN A 12 -3.44 -3.54 13.75
N ALA A 13 -3.42 -4.32 12.66
CA ALA A 13 -4.24 -4.06 11.48
C ALA A 13 -5.76 -4.07 11.78
N TYR A 14 -6.17 -4.88 12.76
CA TYR A 14 -7.55 -4.88 13.24
C TYR A 14 -7.84 -3.64 14.08
N SER A 15 -6.95 -3.25 14.98
CA SER A 15 -7.07 -2.05 15.82
C SER A 15 -7.15 -0.78 14.97
N ASP A 16 -6.36 -0.71 13.90
CA ASP A 16 -6.31 0.42 12.97
C ASP A 16 -7.51 0.43 11.99
N GLY A 17 -8.44 -0.56 12.09
CA GLY A 17 -9.61 -0.67 11.22
C GLY A 17 -9.31 -1.07 9.78
N ILE A 18 -8.06 -1.38 9.45
CA ILE A 18 -7.61 -1.78 8.11
C ILE A 18 -8.10 -3.18 7.77
N LEU A 19 -7.86 -4.12 8.69
CA LEU A 19 -8.29 -5.51 8.56
C LEU A 19 -9.56 -5.75 9.38
N LYS A 20 -10.58 -6.32 8.75
CA LYS A 20 -11.78 -6.81 9.45
C LYS A 20 -11.76 -8.34 9.55
N GLY A 21 -12.47 -8.90 10.53
CA GLY A 21 -12.65 -10.34 10.67
C GLY A 21 -13.30 -10.96 9.43
N SER A 22 -13.00 -12.22 9.17
CA SER A 22 -13.54 -13.00 8.04
C SER A 22 -14.81 -13.77 8.37
N GLY A 23 -15.49 -13.45 9.46
CA GLY A 23 -16.69 -14.08 9.97
C GLY A 23 -16.80 -13.93 11.48
N SER A 24 -17.57 -14.77 12.17
CA SER A 24 -17.80 -14.66 13.61
C SER A 24 -16.50 -14.77 14.43
N LYS A 25 -15.83 -13.63 14.63
CA LYS A 25 -14.66 -13.45 15.51
C LYS A 25 -13.36 -14.15 15.06
N THR A 26 -13.19 -14.45 13.77
CA THR A 26 -11.95 -15.07 13.26
C THR A 26 -11.20 -14.13 12.32
N MET A 27 -9.88 -14.11 12.42
CA MET A 27 -9.01 -13.33 11.53
C MET A 27 -8.51 -14.17 10.35
N SER A 28 -8.66 -15.50 10.41
CA SER A 28 -8.26 -16.46 9.36
C SER A 28 -6.89 -16.14 8.73
N PRO A 29 -5.80 -16.12 9.53
CA PRO A 29 -4.50 -15.62 9.08
C PRO A 29 -3.93 -16.38 7.88
N ASN A 30 -4.19 -17.68 7.81
CA ASN A 30 -3.67 -18.58 6.77
C ASN A 30 -4.58 -18.67 5.52
N SER A 31 -5.75 -18.03 5.54
CA SER A 31 -6.60 -17.98 4.35
C SER A 31 -6.02 -17.05 3.31
N SER A 32 -6.13 -17.41 2.04
CA SER A 32 -5.76 -16.54 0.94
C SER A 32 -6.58 -15.26 0.93
N VAL A 33 -5.97 -14.17 0.50
CA VAL A 33 -6.63 -12.87 0.27
C VAL A 33 -7.17 -12.87 -1.15
N THR A 34 -8.43 -12.44 -1.34
CA THR A 34 -8.95 -12.16 -2.67
C THR A 34 -8.53 -10.75 -3.13
N THR A 35 -8.56 -10.50 -4.44
CA THR A 35 -8.27 -9.18 -5.00
C THR A 35 -9.18 -8.11 -4.37
N ALA A 36 -10.49 -8.39 -4.23
CA ALA A 36 -11.44 -7.50 -3.57
C ALA A 36 -11.04 -7.18 -2.12
N GLN A 37 -10.60 -8.17 -1.35
CA GLN A 37 -10.13 -7.95 0.03
C GLN A 37 -8.86 -7.11 0.06
N ALA A 38 -7.91 -7.36 -0.85
CA ALA A 38 -6.67 -6.61 -0.96
C ALA A 38 -6.93 -5.12 -1.22
N VAL A 39 -7.73 -4.81 -2.25
CA VAL A 39 -8.03 -3.40 -2.58
C VAL A 39 -8.88 -2.72 -1.51
N THR A 40 -9.79 -3.44 -0.84
CA THR A 40 -10.55 -2.92 0.30
C THR A 40 -9.62 -2.47 1.44
N MET A 41 -8.60 -3.27 1.77
CA MET A 41 -7.61 -2.90 2.79
C MET A 41 -6.80 -1.67 2.36
N LEU A 42 -6.35 -1.63 1.12
CA LEU A 42 -5.58 -0.48 0.59
C LEU A 42 -6.43 0.79 0.52
N CYS A 43 -7.69 0.71 0.10
CA CYS A 43 -8.61 1.87 0.11
C CYS A 43 -8.83 2.44 1.52
N ARG A 44 -8.85 1.58 2.55
CA ARG A 44 -8.94 2.04 3.95
C ARG A 44 -7.67 2.75 4.40
N VAL A 45 -6.51 2.18 4.08
CA VAL A 45 -5.19 2.79 4.37
C VAL A 45 -5.06 4.17 3.74
N LEU A 46 -5.47 4.30 2.48
CA LEU A 46 -5.34 5.52 1.70
C LEU A 46 -6.51 6.51 1.90
N HIS A 47 -7.46 6.19 2.79
CA HIS A 47 -8.69 6.97 3.03
C HIS A 47 -9.41 7.37 1.73
N VAL A 48 -9.50 6.44 0.77
CA VAL A 48 -10.13 6.72 -0.53
C VAL A 48 -11.62 7.00 -0.36
N THR A 49 -12.07 8.18 -0.78
CA THR A 49 -13.47 8.61 -0.71
C THR A 49 -14.14 8.72 -2.08
N GLY A 50 -13.36 9.03 -3.12
CA GLY A 50 -13.86 9.11 -4.49
C GLY A 50 -14.30 7.75 -5.04
N GLN A 51 -15.10 7.77 -6.10
CA GLN A 51 -15.60 6.57 -6.76
C GLN A 51 -15.38 6.66 -8.27
N GLY A 52 -14.77 5.62 -8.84
CA GLY A 52 -14.57 5.45 -10.28
C GLY A 52 -15.65 4.60 -10.93
N ASP A 53 -15.66 4.60 -12.25
CA ASP A 53 -16.57 3.76 -13.04
C ASP A 53 -16.11 2.29 -12.99
N THR A 54 -17.00 1.41 -12.52
CA THR A 54 -16.75 -0.04 -12.41
C THR A 54 -17.40 -0.86 -13.52
N SER A 55 -17.97 -0.23 -14.53
CA SER A 55 -18.72 -0.93 -15.60
C SER A 55 -17.91 -2.02 -16.30
N SER A 56 -16.59 -1.85 -16.41
CA SER A 56 -15.68 -2.81 -17.03
C SER A 56 -15.28 -3.97 -16.12
N LEU A 57 -15.54 -3.92 -14.80
CA LEU A 57 -15.01 -4.90 -13.83
C LEU A 57 -15.83 -6.18 -13.70
N GLN A 58 -17.01 -6.25 -14.31
CA GLN A 58 -17.92 -7.42 -14.24
C GLN A 58 -18.24 -7.83 -12.78
N ILE A 59 -18.57 -6.85 -11.94
CA ILE A 59 -18.89 -7.08 -10.53
C ILE A 59 -20.25 -7.77 -10.42
N PRO A 60 -20.37 -8.91 -9.70
CA PRO A 60 -21.67 -9.56 -9.48
C PRO A 60 -22.64 -8.64 -8.75
N GLN A 61 -23.93 -8.73 -9.07
CA GLN A 61 -24.96 -7.97 -8.37
C GLN A 61 -24.97 -8.30 -6.88
N GLY A 62 -24.95 -7.27 -6.03
CA GLY A 62 -24.95 -7.43 -4.57
C GLY A 62 -23.61 -7.84 -3.96
N ALA A 63 -22.52 -7.80 -4.73
CA ALA A 63 -21.19 -8.07 -4.18
C ALA A 63 -20.86 -7.09 -3.05
N TRP A 64 -20.37 -7.61 -1.95
CA TRP A 64 -20.06 -6.83 -0.73
C TRP A 64 -19.00 -5.75 -0.95
N TYR A 65 -18.16 -5.90 -1.97
CA TYR A 65 -17.02 -5.05 -2.30
C TYR A 65 -17.34 -3.99 -3.37
N THR A 66 -18.55 -3.89 -3.85
CA THR A 66 -18.90 -2.98 -4.98
C THR A 66 -18.44 -1.54 -4.74
N GLN A 67 -18.66 -1.00 -3.54
CA GLN A 67 -18.22 0.36 -3.20
C GLN A 67 -16.70 0.46 -3.09
N ASP A 68 -16.04 -0.52 -2.49
CA ASP A 68 -14.58 -0.54 -2.37
C ASP A 68 -13.91 -0.75 -3.73
N ALA A 69 -14.52 -1.50 -4.65
CA ALA A 69 -14.05 -1.63 -6.03
C ALA A 69 -14.13 -0.28 -6.77
N ALA A 70 -15.21 0.48 -6.60
CA ALA A 70 -15.32 1.83 -7.18
C ALA A 70 -14.26 2.79 -6.62
N LYS A 71 -14.00 2.72 -5.32
CA LYS A 71 -12.88 3.45 -4.70
C LYS A 71 -11.53 3.02 -5.27
N ALA A 72 -11.32 1.72 -5.44
CA ALA A 72 -10.07 1.19 -5.98
C ALA A 72 -9.82 1.62 -7.44
N VAL A 73 -10.87 1.67 -8.27
CA VAL A 73 -10.78 2.25 -9.63
C VAL A 73 -10.43 3.74 -9.56
N TYR A 74 -11.11 4.49 -8.71
CA TYR A 74 -10.82 5.91 -8.50
C TYR A 74 -9.37 6.14 -8.06
N ALA A 75 -8.84 5.31 -7.16
CA ALA A 75 -7.46 5.40 -6.68
C ALA A 75 -6.42 4.84 -7.67
N GLY A 76 -6.82 4.34 -8.84
CA GLY A 76 -5.93 3.72 -9.82
C GLY A 76 -5.37 2.35 -9.40
N LEU A 77 -5.97 1.72 -8.39
CA LEU A 77 -5.57 0.39 -7.92
C LEU A 77 -6.11 -0.72 -8.84
N LEU A 78 -7.33 -0.56 -9.34
CA LEU A 78 -7.98 -1.46 -10.29
C LEU A 78 -8.17 -0.81 -11.66
N ASP A 79 -8.16 -1.63 -12.69
CA ASP A 79 -8.50 -1.26 -14.06
C ASP A 79 -9.24 -2.42 -14.78
N ASN A 80 -9.51 -2.28 -16.07
CA ASN A 80 -10.26 -3.28 -16.86
C ASN A 80 -9.59 -4.66 -16.93
N ARG A 81 -8.29 -4.76 -16.64
CA ARG A 81 -7.56 -6.05 -16.58
C ARG A 81 -7.98 -6.90 -15.39
N ASP A 82 -8.56 -6.29 -14.37
CA ASP A 82 -9.02 -6.95 -13.15
C ASP A 82 -10.45 -7.52 -13.31
N ALA A 83 -11.07 -7.37 -14.49
CA ALA A 83 -12.44 -7.85 -14.77
C ALA A 83 -12.58 -9.34 -14.47
N GLY A 84 -13.60 -9.69 -13.67
CA GLY A 84 -13.87 -11.08 -13.26
C GLY A 84 -12.85 -11.69 -12.29
N GLN A 85 -11.84 -10.93 -11.84
CA GLN A 85 -10.78 -11.43 -10.95
C GLN A 85 -10.98 -11.08 -9.47
N LEU A 86 -11.97 -10.24 -9.14
CA LEU A 86 -12.10 -9.66 -7.80
C LEU A 86 -12.32 -10.70 -6.70
N ASP A 87 -13.05 -11.77 -6.99
CA ASP A 87 -13.28 -12.88 -6.05
C ASP A 87 -12.16 -13.94 -6.06
N GLN A 88 -11.19 -13.82 -6.98
CA GLN A 88 -10.06 -14.74 -7.05
C GLN A 88 -9.00 -14.39 -5.99
N SER A 89 -8.31 -15.43 -5.50
CA SER A 89 -7.16 -15.24 -4.64
C SER A 89 -6.06 -14.48 -5.39
N ILE A 90 -5.57 -13.40 -4.80
CA ILE A 90 -4.51 -12.59 -5.42
C ILE A 90 -3.17 -13.33 -5.35
N SER A 91 -2.45 -13.39 -6.48
CA SER A 91 -1.08 -13.89 -6.50
C SER A 91 -0.10 -12.91 -5.84
N ARG A 92 1.07 -13.39 -5.43
CA ARG A 92 2.10 -12.51 -4.86
C ARG A 92 2.53 -11.43 -5.84
N LYS A 93 2.73 -11.77 -7.12
CA LYS A 93 3.12 -10.78 -8.15
C LYS A 93 2.06 -9.70 -8.35
N ASP A 94 0.77 -10.06 -8.34
CA ASP A 94 -0.32 -9.10 -8.51
C ASP A 94 -0.48 -8.23 -7.26
N ALA A 95 -0.26 -8.81 -6.07
CA ALA A 95 -0.21 -8.04 -4.82
C ALA A 95 0.96 -7.06 -4.80
N PHE A 96 2.14 -7.41 -5.34
CA PHE A 96 3.27 -6.48 -5.46
C PHE A 96 2.92 -5.28 -6.33
N ILE A 97 2.22 -5.51 -7.45
CA ILE A 97 1.71 -4.43 -8.29
C ILE A 97 0.75 -3.53 -7.51
N LEU A 98 -0.17 -4.11 -6.72
CA LEU A 98 -1.09 -3.32 -5.91
C LEU A 98 -0.37 -2.49 -4.84
N PHE A 99 0.63 -3.05 -4.17
CA PHE A 99 1.44 -2.29 -3.20
C PHE A 99 2.20 -1.16 -3.88
N ASP A 100 2.79 -1.38 -5.04
CA ASP A 100 3.46 -0.32 -5.79
C ASP A 100 2.47 0.76 -6.24
N LYS A 101 1.32 0.39 -6.79
CA LYS A 101 0.25 1.35 -7.14
C LYS A 101 -0.22 2.15 -5.92
N ALA A 102 -0.34 1.52 -4.74
CA ALA A 102 -0.80 2.16 -3.52
C ALA A 102 0.24 3.11 -2.91
N PHE A 103 1.49 2.70 -2.85
CA PHE A 103 2.55 3.38 -2.11
C PHE A 103 3.59 4.07 -2.98
N GLN A 104 3.52 3.91 -4.31
CA GLN A 104 4.46 4.49 -5.28
C GLN A 104 5.93 4.20 -4.91
N ILE A 105 6.22 2.92 -4.68
CA ILE A 105 7.51 2.47 -4.14
C ILE A 105 8.57 2.45 -5.24
N ALA A 106 8.20 1.90 -6.41
CA ALA A 106 9.13 1.74 -7.51
C ALA A 106 9.60 3.09 -8.06
N GLU A 107 10.90 3.20 -8.24
CA GLU A 107 11.49 4.32 -8.99
C GLU A 107 11.22 4.18 -10.49
N ALA A 108 11.45 5.25 -11.24
CA ALA A 108 11.30 5.23 -12.70
C ALA A 108 12.22 4.17 -13.36
N GLN A 109 13.41 3.98 -12.79
CA GLN A 109 14.41 2.99 -13.22
C GLN A 109 14.94 2.25 -11.99
N PRO A 110 14.21 1.24 -11.45
CA PRO A 110 14.66 0.46 -10.30
C PRO A 110 15.80 -0.45 -10.70
N ASP A 111 16.64 -0.81 -9.74
CA ASP A 111 17.66 -1.83 -9.95
C ASP A 111 17.00 -3.22 -10.04
N LEU A 112 16.93 -3.75 -11.25
CA LEU A 112 16.32 -5.05 -11.49
C LEU A 112 17.27 -6.22 -11.11
N THR A 113 18.57 -5.97 -10.94
CA THR A 113 19.56 -7.03 -10.60
C THR A 113 19.32 -7.63 -9.23
N VAL A 114 18.60 -6.92 -8.33
CA VAL A 114 18.18 -7.46 -7.04
C VAL A 114 17.29 -8.70 -7.16
N LEU A 115 16.69 -8.92 -8.34
CA LEU A 115 15.86 -10.09 -8.62
C LEU A 115 16.66 -11.32 -9.10
N ASP A 116 17.91 -11.17 -9.51
CA ASP A 116 18.73 -12.26 -10.10
C ASP A 116 18.93 -13.42 -9.12
N GLN A 117 18.84 -13.17 -7.82
CA GLN A 117 18.91 -14.19 -6.78
C GLN A 117 17.67 -15.09 -6.71
N PHE A 118 16.57 -14.77 -7.43
CA PHE A 118 15.32 -15.50 -7.41
C PHE A 118 14.99 -16.10 -8.77
N PRO A 119 15.20 -17.42 -8.96
CA PRO A 119 15.00 -18.07 -10.27
C PRO A 119 13.58 -17.91 -10.85
N ASP A 120 12.56 -17.82 -10.00
CA ASP A 120 11.17 -17.65 -10.43
C ASP A 120 10.85 -16.20 -10.83
N ALA A 121 11.67 -15.23 -10.48
CA ALA A 121 11.50 -13.85 -10.90
C ALA A 121 11.75 -13.61 -12.39
N THR A 122 12.36 -14.53 -13.10
CA THR A 122 12.64 -14.43 -14.55
C THR A 122 11.39 -14.31 -15.42
N SER A 123 10.23 -14.75 -14.91
CA SER A 123 8.95 -14.63 -15.59
C SER A 123 8.23 -13.29 -15.32
N LEU A 124 8.76 -12.46 -14.42
CA LEU A 124 8.22 -11.12 -14.17
C LEU A 124 8.59 -10.17 -15.32
N THR A 125 7.64 -9.35 -15.73
CA THR A 125 7.83 -8.35 -16.78
C THR A 125 7.14 -7.03 -16.44
N GLY A 126 7.63 -5.93 -17.02
CA GLY A 126 6.98 -4.63 -16.92
C GLY A 126 6.73 -4.18 -15.48
N GLN A 127 5.48 -3.92 -15.14
CA GLN A 127 5.09 -3.41 -13.83
C GLN A 127 5.34 -4.42 -12.70
N SER A 128 5.09 -5.71 -12.92
CA SER A 128 5.32 -6.75 -11.90
C SER A 128 6.80 -6.89 -11.54
N GLN A 129 7.68 -6.77 -12.53
CA GLN A 129 9.13 -6.81 -12.32
C GLN A 129 9.61 -5.60 -11.52
N ARG A 130 9.17 -4.39 -11.89
CA ARG A 130 9.53 -3.16 -11.16
C ARG A 130 9.02 -3.17 -9.72
N ALA A 131 7.76 -3.56 -9.52
CA ALA A 131 7.16 -3.66 -8.19
C ALA A 131 7.89 -4.67 -7.30
N ALA A 132 8.23 -5.86 -7.85
CA ALA A 132 8.98 -6.86 -7.13
C ALA A 132 10.40 -6.36 -6.76
N ALA A 133 11.11 -5.75 -7.70
CA ALA A 133 12.44 -5.21 -7.46
C ALA A 133 12.42 -4.15 -6.34
N ALA A 134 11.49 -3.20 -6.39
CA ALA A 134 11.37 -2.16 -5.38
C ALA A 134 11.07 -2.72 -3.97
N LEU A 135 10.20 -3.74 -3.88
CA LEU A 135 9.89 -4.38 -2.59
C LEU A 135 11.05 -5.20 -2.04
N VAL A 136 11.84 -5.84 -2.91
CA VAL A 136 13.05 -6.59 -2.53
C VAL A 136 14.15 -5.63 -2.09
N GLU A 137 14.43 -4.59 -2.89
CA GLU A 137 15.45 -3.57 -2.59
C GLU A 137 15.17 -2.86 -1.26
N ALA A 138 13.89 -2.55 -0.98
CA ALA A 138 13.47 -1.98 0.29
C ALA A 138 13.49 -2.96 1.48
N GLY A 139 13.82 -4.25 1.26
CA GLY A 139 13.81 -5.29 2.30
C GLY A 139 12.40 -5.66 2.80
N ILE A 140 11.34 -5.21 2.11
CA ILE A 140 9.95 -5.51 2.46
C ILE A 140 9.61 -6.98 2.17
N VAL A 141 10.17 -7.52 1.09
CA VAL A 141 10.01 -8.90 0.65
C VAL A 141 11.38 -9.54 0.49
N SER A 142 11.59 -10.71 1.07
CA SER A 142 12.86 -11.46 1.01
C SER A 142 12.75 -12.83 0.35
N GLY A 143 11.56 -13.23 -0.08
CA GLY A 143 11.32 -14.58 -0.59
C GLY A 143 11.35 -15.67 0.48
N SER A 144 11.27 -16.90 0.06
CA SER A 144 11.39 -18.13 0.88
C SER A 144 11.96 -19.24 0.02
N ASP A 145 12.86 -20.04 0.59
CA ASP A 145 13.52 -21.15 -0.10
C ASP A 145 14.19 -20.73 -1.43
N GLY A 146 14.80 -19.54 -1.45
CA GLY A 146 15.46 -18.98 -2.64
C GLY A 146 14.51 -18.55 -3.76
N LYS A 147 13.20 -18.41 -3.50
CA LYS A 147 12.20 -17.99 -4.48
C LYS A 147 11.31 -16.89 -3.95
N LEU A 148 10.83 -16.02 -4.82
CA LEU A 148 9.79 -15.05 -4.51
C LEU A 148 8.40 -15.69 -4.42
N GLN A 149 8.22 -16.88 -4.99
CA GLN A 149 6.95 -17.62 -5.06
C GLN A 149 5.82 -16.79 -5.71
N ILE A 150 6.15 -16.14 -6.83
CA ILE A 150 5.37 -15.06 -7.45
C ILE A 150 3.94 -15.45 -7.84
N ASP A 151 3.69 -16.71 -8.20
CA ASP A 151 2.37 -17.19 -8.61
C ASP A 151 1.53 -17.75 -7.45
N ARG A 152 2.13 -17.90 -6.26
CA ARG A 152 1.41 -18.39 -5.09
C ARG A 152 0.44 -17.34 -4.56
N PRO A 153 -0.79 -17.72 -4.15
CA PRO A 153 -1.69 -16.80 -3.45
C PRO A 153 -1.06 -16.27 -2.16
N LEU A 154 -1.29 -15.00 -1.86
CA LEU A 154 -0.95 -14.41 -0.56
C LEU A 154 -1.97 -14.77 0.50
N THR A 155 -1.50 -15.08 1.70
CA THR A 155 -2.37 -15.20 2.87
C THR A 155 -2.67 -13.84 3.48
N ARG A 156 -3.73 -13.77 4.30
CA ARG A 156 -4.10 -12.55 5.04
C ARG A 156 -2.98 -12.07 5.96
N ALA A 157 -2.28 -13.00 6.58
CA ALA A 157 -1.13 -12.71 7.44
C ALA A 157 0.03 -12.09 6.64
N GLU A 158 0.34 -12.65 5.48
CA GLU A 158 1.42 -12.14 4.62
C GLU A 158 1.08 -10.76 4.05
N PHE A 159 -0.16 -10.56 3.57
CA PHE A 159 -0.60 -9.27 3.05
C PHE A 159 -0.49 -8.17 4.13
N ALA A 160 -1.03 -8.42 5.33
CA ALA A 160 -0.92 -7.48 6.43
C ALA A 160 0.55 -7.22 6.82
N THR A 161 1.41 -8.24 6.77
CA THR A 161 2.83 -8.09 7.13
C THR A 161 3.57 -7.23 6.11
N ILE A 162 3.32 -7.42 4.81
CA ILE A 162 3.91 -6.56 3.77
C ILE A 162 3.43 -5.11 3.96
N LEU A 163 2.13 -4.92 4.18
CA LEU A 163 1.56 -3.60 4.42
C LEU A 163 2.24 -2.87 5.59
N TYR A 164 2.42 -3.55 6.74
CA TYR A 164 3.04 -2.95 7.93
C TYR A 164 4.57 -2.87 7.87
N ARG A 165 5.22 -3.54 6.93
CA ARG A 165 6.62 -3.29 6.60
C ARG A 165 6.79 -2.07 5.70
N LEU A 166 5.78 -1.70 4.93
CA LEU A 166 5.76 -0.47 4.13
C LEU A 166 5.45 0.74 5.00
N ALA A 167 4.35 0.67 5.76
CA ALA A 167 3.94 1.74 6.66
C ALA A 167 3.37 1.12 7.94
N ASP A 168 3.94 1.47 9.08
CA ASP A 168 3.59 0.93 10.39
C ASP A 168 2.90 1.96 11.30
N GLN A 169 2.67 3.17 10.77
CA GLN A 169 1.89 4.22 11.43
C GLN A 169 0.83 4.79 10.49
N TYR A 170 -0.41 4.85 10.99
CA TYR A 170 -1.58 5.41 10.31
C TYR A 170 -2.22 6.41 11.26
N ILE A 171 -2.07 7.72 11.01
CA ILE A 171 -2.43 8.75 11.97
C ILE A 171 -2.86 10.05 11.27
N SER A 172 -3.66 10.87 11.95
CA SER A 172 -3.92 12.24 11.49
C SER A 172 -2.62 13.06 11.47
N ALA A 173 -2.41 13.83 10.41
CA ALA A 173 -1.26 14.69 10.28
C ALA A 173 -1.14 15.68 11.45
N ALA A 174 -2.27 16.16 11.99
CA ALA A 174 -2.31 17.04 13.16
C ALA A 174 -1.78 16.39 14.46
N ALA A 175 -1.78 15.07 14.55
CA ALA A 175 -1.26 14.33 15.71
C ALA A 175 0.16 13.78 15.48
N PHE A 176 0.74 14.03 14.32
CA PHE A 176 2.05 13.50 13.96
C PHE A 176 3.18 14.31 14.59
N THR A 177 4.04 13.63 15.33
CA THR A 177 5.21 14.24 16.00
C THR A 177 6.55 13.66 15.54
N GLY A 178 6.54 12.85 14.49
CA GLY A 178 7.69 12.11 13.97
C GLY A 178 7.54 10.61 14.17
N HIS A 179 8.33 9.85 13.41
CA HIS A 179 8.30 8.39 13.43
C HIS A 179 9.64 7.82 12.99
N THR A 180 10.12 6.81 13.68
CA THR A 180 11.39 6.13 13.38
C THR A 180 11.20 4.74 12.78
N GLY A 181 9.96 4.34 12.50
CA GLY A 181 9.59 3.04 11.92
C GLY A 181 9.72 2.99 10.39
N ALA A 182 8.98 2.08 9.80
CA ALA A 182 9.01 1.83 8.35
C ALA A 182 8.52 3.04 7.55
N GLY A 183 7.42 3.66 7.99
CA GLY A 183 6.86 4.85 7.40
C GLY A 183 5.49 5.19 7.94
N SER A 184 4.99 6.39 7.61
CA SER A 184 3.72 6.89 8.11
C SER A 184 2.78 7.28 6.98
N VAL A 185 1.52 6.83 7.08
CA VAL A 185 0.42 7.37 6.28
C VAL A 185 -0.31 8.42 7.13
N LEU A 186 -0.32 9.64 6.63
CA LEU A 186 -0.87 10.81 7.31
C LEU A 186 -2.17 11.23 6.62
N SER A 187 -3.23 11.41 7.42
CA SER A 187 -4.52 11.89 6.95
C SER A 187 -4.76 13.35 7.31
N GLY A 188 -5.42 14.09 6.42
CA GLY A 188 -5.76 15.50 6.58
C GLY A 188 -4.62 16.46 6.25
N ASP A 189 -4.90 17.74 6.45
CA ASP A 189 -3.94 18.82 6.24
C ASP A 189 -2.77 18.73 7.22
N ALA A 190 -1.58 19.11 6.77
CA ALA A 190 -0.35 18.97 7.52
C ALA A 190 0.45 20.28 7.62
N ASP A 191 0.97 20.55 8.80
CA ASP A 191 1.99 21.56 9.05
C ASP A 191 3.11 20.90 9.88
N LEU A 192 4.10 20.32 9.19
CA LEU A 192 5.18 19.57 9.82
C LEU A 192 6.46 20.39 9.85
N SER A 193 7.11 20.46 11.00
CA SER A 193 8.36 21.19 11.18
C SER A 193 9.41 20.39 11.95
N GLY A 194 10.65 20.40 11.46
CA GLY A 194 11.80 19.75 12.11
C GLY A 194 11.72 18.23 12.17
N VAL A 195 10.95 17.60 11.28
CA VAL A 195 10.70 16.15 11.30
C VAL A 195 11.77 15.42 10.50
N GLN A 196 12.30 14.34 11.09
CA GLN A 196 13.19 13.38 10.39
C GLN A 196 12.52 12.01 10.33
N MET A 197 12.49 11.40 9.13
CA MET A 197 11.86 10.09 8.96
C MET A 197 12.22 9.42 7.62
N GLY A 198 11.86 8.13 7.48
CA GLY A 198 12.05 7.36 6.26
C GLY A 198 11.11 7.80 5.15
N THR A 199 9.86 7.41 5.23
CA THR A 199 8.84 7.67 4.20
C THR A 199 7.55 8.21 4.80
N ILE A 200 6.98 9.21 4.12
CA ILE A 200 5.66 9.77 4.43
C ILE A 200 4.74 9.59 3.22
N TRP A 201 3.52 9.15 3.47
CA TRP A 201 2.42 9.20 2.51
C TRP A 201 1.31 10.08 3.05
N PHE A 202 0.97 11.13 2.32
CA PHE A 202 -0.26 11.88 2.53
C PHE A 202 -1.37 11.21 1.73
N ASP A 203 -2.44 10.84 2.40
CA ASP A 203 -3.60 10.18 1.80
C ASP A 203 -4.50 11.16 1.02
N GLN A 204 -5.64 10.68 0.54
CA GLN A 204 -6.54 11.51 -0.29
C GLN A 204 -7.26 12.62 0.47
N SER A 205 -7.17 12.69 1.79
CA SER A 205 -7.84 13.72 2.60
C SER A 205 -7.02 15.01 2.76
N ALA A 206 -5.76 15.01 2.35
CA ALA A 206 -4.88 16.17 2.46
C ALA A 206 -5.18 17.22 1.37
N SER A 207 -5.46 18.47 1.77
CA SER A 207 -5.69 19.59 0.86
C SER A 207 -4.55 20.62 0.94
N ASN A 208 -3.99 20.81 2.13
CA ASN A 208 -2.90 21.76 2.36
C ASN A 208 -1.78 21.08 3.13
N ILE A 209 -0.57 21.10 2.58
CA ILE A 209 0.61 20.50 3.18
C ILE A 209 1.71 21.55 3.26
N ARG A 210 2.23 21.76 4.46
CA ARG A 210 3.42 22.57 4.71
C ARG A 210 4.48 21.71 5.39
N LEU A 211 5.68 21.71 4.81
CA LEU A 211 6.84 20.97 5.30
C LEU A 211 7.97 21.96 5.52
N THR A 212 8.36 22.21 6.77
CA THR A 212 9.45 23.11 7.13
C THR A 212 10.54 22.32 7.82
N ASP A 213 11.78 22.38 7.32
CA ASP A 213 12.93 21.62 7.87
C ASP A 213 12.65 20.11 7.98
N VAL A 214 11.93 19.54 7.02
CA VAL A 214 11.62 18.10 6.99
C VAL A 214 12.71 17.35 6.24
N THR A 215 13.27 16.33 6.87
CA THR A 215 14.19 15.38 6.24
C THR A 215 13.50 14.03 6.06
N ALA A 216 13.35 13.59 4.81
CA ALA A 216 12.69 12.33 4.48
C ALA A 216 13.32 11.65 3.27
N LYS A 217 13.38 10.31 3.28
CA LYS A 217 13.76 9.54 2.10
C LYS A 217 12.75 9.75 0.97
N GLN A 218 11.47 9.70 1.29
CA GLN A 218 10.39 9.91 0.33
C GLN A 218 9.18 10.60 0.98
N VAL A 219 8.61 11.54 0.24
CA VAL A 219 7.28 12.11 0.52
C VAL A 219 6.40 11.81 -0.69
N THR A 220 5.26 11.17 -0.48
CA THR A 220 4.26 10.88 -1.52
C THR A 220 2.95 11.56 -1.15
N VAL A 221 2.41 12.35 -2.06
CA VAL A 221 1.09 12.97 -1.92
C VAL A 221 0.12 12.29 -2.88
N ARG A 222 -0.93 11.68 -2.34
CA ARG A 222 -1.97 10.97 -3.11
C ARG A 222 -3.31 11.69 -3.12
N SER A 223 -3.31 12.99 -2.92
CA SER A 223 -4.53 13.78 -2.89
C SER A 223 -4.77 14.49 -4.22
N ASP A 224 -5.92 14.27 -4.82
CA ASP A 224 -6.45 15.04 -5.95
C ASP A 224 -7.19 16.31 -5.49
N GLN A 225 -7.32 16.51 -4.18
CA GLN A 225 -7.85 17.73 -3.55
C GLN A 225 -6.73 18.68 -3.09
N LEU A 226 -5.48 18.37 -3.41
CA LEU A 226 -4.33 19.19 -3.02
C LEU A 226 -4.43 20.59 -3.62
N THR A 227 -4.55 21.59 -2.77
CA THR A 227 -4.59 23.01 -3.15
C THR A 227 -3.27 23.72 -2.89
N SER A 228 -2.50 23.24 -1.91
CA SER A 228 -1.22 23.84 -1.54
C SER A 228 -0.22 22.79 -1.05
N LEU A 229 1.00 22.84 -1.59
CA LEU A 229 2.16 22.15 -1.07
C LEU A 229 3.31 23.14 -0.93
N ALA A 230 3.71 23.45 0.30
CA ALA A 230 4.82 24.35 0.60
C ALA A 230 5.96 23.56 1.26
N ILE A 231 7.16 23.66 0.71
CA ILE A 231 8.37 23.04 1.26
C ILE A 231 9.39 24.15 1.49
N SER A 232 9.93 24.25 2.69
CA SER A 232 10.85 25.32 3.08
C SER A 232 11.86 24.86 4.13
N GLY A 233 12.87 25.70 4.38
CA GLY A 233 13.91 25.44 5.37
C GLY A 233 15.10 24.67 4.83
N THR A 234 15.81 23.95 5.71
CA THR A 234 17.09 23.26 5.43
C THR A 234 16.97 21.74 5.38
N GLY A 235 15.77 21.21 5.59
CA GLY A 235 15.50 19.75 5.49
C GLY A 235 15.66 19.24 4.06
N GLU A 236 15.95 17.94 3.91
CA GLU A 236 16.15 17.29 2.62
C GLU A 236 15.10 16.21 2.38
N ILE A 237 14.39 16.31 1.25
CA ILE A 237 13.49 15.28 0.75
C ILE A 237 14.13 14.65 -0.48
N SER A 238 14.65 13.41 -0.35
CA SER A 238 15.37 12.75 -1.44
C SER A 238 14.45 12.43 -2.62
N ARG A 239 13.16 12.15 -2.37
CA ARG A 239 12.17 11.85 -3.41
C ARG A 239 10.81 12.47 -3.06
N LEU A 240 10.29 13.30 -3.95
CA LEU A 240 8.90 13.81 -3.87
C LEU A 240 8.06 13.20 -4.99
N VAL A 241 6.93 12.59 -4.63
CA VAL A 241 6.00 11.99 -5.57
C VAL A 241 4.63 12.65 -5.43
N LEU A 242 4.16 13.25 -6.50
CA LEU A 242 2.79 13.73 -6.60
C LEU A 242 2.01 12.70 -7.41
N ALA A 243 1.30 11.84 -6.71
CA ALA A 243 0.54 10.73 -7.29
C ALA A 243 -0.96 11.09 -7.42
N ALA A 244 -1.25 12.36 -7.73
CA ALA A 244 -2.58 12.78 -8.15
C ALA A 244 -2.93 12.16 -9.52
N ARG A 245 -4.22 12.03 -9.77
CA ARG A 245 -4.73 11.52 -11.07
C ARG A 245 -4.37 12.42 -12.23
#